data_4192dadb728a08b48e11d34d2cfbfeb9
#
_entry.id   4192dadb728a08b48e11d34d2cfbfeb9
#
_cell.length_a   1.000
_cell.length_b   1.000
_cell.length_c   1.000
_cell.angle_alpha   90.00
_cell.angle_beta   90.00
_cell.angle_gamma   90.00
#
_symmetry.space_group_name_H-M   'P 1'
#
loop_
_entity.id
_entity.type
_entity.pdbx_description
1 polymer ?
#
loop_
_entity_poly.entity_id
_entity_poly.type
_entity_poly.pdbx_seq_one_letter_code
_entity_poly.pdbx_strand_id
1 'polypeptide(L)'
;MLGTAQAGITLVREILVRPELNLKVVGFLDEKGENIGKSLVNPSIIGSVNQVGDIVKEKGVSRVILSLNERRGCTPVEQLLQLKFSGVQIEDAHSMYEKMTGKILLTNLAPSWLFLSAGFRKSRSLLAAKRCIDIAVSLLGIILGLPLMGVIALAIWVETGLPIFFRQQRVGLGQRPFTIVKFRSMFQDAEAGGASWALKNDPRVTRIGHLLRKFRLDELPQLFNVLRGEMSLVGPRPEQTQLCAMLEKIIPMYWRRHSLRPGITGWAQVRYQYGSTVEETERKLEYDLYYIKNLSLKLDLAIILATFNVILFGRGAK
;
A
#
# COMPACT_ATOMS: atom_id res chain seq x y z
N MET A 1 -8.10 -3.18 24.89
CA MET A 1 -7.71 -4.21 23.92
C MET A 1 -8.07 -5.56 24.48
N LEU A 2 -8.89 -6.34 23.80
CA LEU A 2 -9.28 -7.70 24.20
C LEU A 2 -8.36 -8.70 23.52
N GLY A 3 -7.44 -9.27 24.27
CA GLY A 3 -6.35 -10.12 23.80
C GLY A 3 -5.02 -9.39 23.63
N THR A 4 -3.97 -10.17 23.50
CA THR A 4 -2.56 -9.73 23.47
C THR A 4 -1.87 -10.07 22.16
N ALA A 5 -2.64 -10.35 21.08
CA ALA A 5 -2.08 -10.66 19.76
C ALA A 5 -1.28 -9.49 19.19
N GLN A 6 -0.31 -9.81 18.35
CA GLN A 6 0.62 -8.84 17.74
C GLN A 6 -0.10 -7.70 16.99
N ALA A 7 -1.26 -7.97 16.38
CA ALA A 7 -2.06 -6.95 15.71
C ALA A 7 -2.51 -5.83 16.67
N GLY A 8 -2.93 -6.20 17.89
CA GLY A 8 -3.31 -5.22 18.90
C GLY A 8 -2.13 -4.42 19.43
N ILE A 9 -0.98 -5.08 19.63
CA ILE A 9 0.26 -4.41 20.04
C ILE A 9 0.69 -3.38 18.99
N THR A 10 0.67 -3.76 17.73
CA THR A 10 1.01 -2.87 16.60
C THR A 10 0.01 -1.70 16.51
N LEU A 11 -1.29 -1.98 16.65
CA LEU A 11 -2.32 -0.94 16.66
C LEU A 11 -2.11 0.06 17.81
N VAL A 12 -1.80 -0.41 19.01
CA VAL A 12 -1.55 0.48 20.17
C VAL A 12 -0.31 1.35 19.93
N ARG A 13 0.77 0.81 19.38
CA ARG A 13 1.94 1.60 18.99
C ARG A 13 1.58 2.73 18.01
N GLU A 14 0.75 2.43 17.01
CA GLU A 14 0.27 3.45 16.05
C GLU A 14 -0.60 4.51 16.72
N ILE A 15 -1.46 4.13 17.69
CA ILE A 15 -2.28 5.09 18.46
C ILE A 15 -1.39 6.02 19.29
N LEU A 16 -0.37 5.48 19.96
CA LEU A 16 0.53 6.27 20.82
C LEU A 16 1.38 7.28 20.02
N VAL A 17 1.71 6.99 18.77
CA VAL A 17 2.46 7.90 17.89
C VAL A 17 1.56 8.99 17.28
N ARG A 18 0.23 8.85 17.38
CA ARG A 18 -0.77 9.73 16.73
C ARG A 18 -1.73 10.35 17.73
N PRO A 19 -1.28 11.32 18.56
CA PRO A 19 -2.14 11.96 19.55
C PRO A 19 -3.34 12.69 18.92
N GLU A 20 -3.25 13.08 17.66
CA GLU A 20 -4.34 13.72 16.91
C GLU A 20 -5.61 12.85 16.78
N LEU A 21 -5.50 11.55 17.01
CA LEU A 21 -6.66 10.64 16.97
C LEU A 21 -7.56 10.75 18.21
N ASN A 22 -7.10 11.43 19.24
CA ASN A 22 -7.82 11.55 20.52
C ASN A 22 -8.28 10.20 21.13
N LEU A 23 -7.48 9.15 20.91
CA LEU A 23 -7.73 7.80 21.42
C LEU A 23 -6.84 7.54 22.63
N LYS A 24 -7.44 7.19 23.76
CA LYS A 24 -6.72 6.76 24.97
C LYS A 24 -6.86 5.25 25.13
N VAL A 25 -5.74 4.55 25.10
CA VAL A 25 -5.71 3.11 25.36
C VAL A 25 -5.73 2.90 26.89
N VAL A 26 -6.74 2.20 27.38
CA VAL A 26 -6.91 1.94 28.83
C VAL A 26 -6.05 0.78 29.30
N GLY A 27 -5.96 -0.30 28.50
CA GLY A 27 -5.16 -1.48 28.83
C GLY A 27 -5.41 -2.65 27.91
N PHE A 28 -4.66 -3.72 28.15
CA PHE A 28 -4.85 -5.02 27.50
C PHE A 28 -5.54 -5.98 28.47
N LEU A 29 -6.34 -6.91 27.95
CA LEU A 29 -6.90 -8.03 28.67
C LEU A 29 -6.26 -9.32 28.14
N ASP A 30 -5.65 -10.09 29.04
CA ASP A 30 -4.96 -11.32 28.68
C ASP A 30 -5.94 -12.50 28.54
N GLU A 31 -5.71 -13.37 27.58
CA GLU A 31 -6.59 -14.50 27.27
C GLU A 31 -6.73 -15.45 28.46
N LYS A 32 -5.63 -15.75 29.15
CA LYS A 32 -5.58 -16.70 30.28
C LYS A 32 -5.48 -15.99 31.64
N GLY A 33 -5.19 -14.69 31.68
CA GLY A 33 -4.98 -13.96 32.93
C GLY A 33 -3.62 -14.21 33.61
N GLU A 34 -2.70 -14.89 32.94
CA GLU A 34 -1.38 -15.26 33.49
C GLU A 34 -0.37 -14.09 33.48
N ASN A 35 -0.65 -13.09 32.65
CA ASN A 35 0.28 -11.99 32.39
C ASN A 35 -0.20 -10.63 32.93
N ILE A 36 -1.14 -10.63 33.86
CA ILE A 36 -1.66 -9.40 34.45
C ILE A 36 -0.52 -8.61 35.12
N GLY A 37 -0.47 -7.29 34.90
CA GLY A 37 0.57 -6.41 35.38
C GLY A 37 1.80 -6.31 34.47
N LYS A 38 2.00 -7.24 33.53
CA LYS A 38 3.10 -7.14 32.55
C LYS A 38 2.81 -6.06 31.52
N SER A 39 3.86 -5.33 31.12
CA SER A 39 3.77 -4.36 30.04
C SER A 39 4.19 -4.99 28.71
N LEU A 40 3.29 -4.98 27.74
CA LEU A 40 3.61 -5.32 26.34
C LEU A 40 3.99 -4.07 25.55
N VAL A 41 3.25 -3.04 25.78
CA VAL A 41 3.39 -1.65 25.37
C VAL A 41 2.68 -0.85 26.46
N ASN A 42 2.99 0.42 26.68
CA ASN A 42 2.18 1.24 27.58
C ASN A 42 0.79 1.49 26.94
N PRO A 43 -0.34 1.10 27.60
CA PRO A 43 -0.49 0.59 28.95
C PRO A 43 -0.28 -0.93 29.11
N SER A 44 -0.19 -1.38 30.38
CA SER A 44 -0.01 -2.79 30.74
C SER A 44 -1.26 -3.65 30.57
N ILE A 45 -1.13 -4.94 30.85
CA ILE A 45 -2.24 -5.89 30.97
C ILE A 45 -2.93 -5.64 32.32
N ILE A 46 -4.23 -5.30 32.27
CA ILE A 46 -5.00 -4.85 33.44
C ILE A 46 -5.99 -5.90 33.97
N GLY A 47 -6.18 -7.01 33.24
CA GLY A 47 -7.12 -8.06 33.63
C GLY A 47 -7.19 -9.20 32.64
N SER A 48 -8.08 -10.15 32.89
CA SER A 48 -8.38 -11.25 31.96
C SER A 48 -9.53 -10.89 31.01
N VAL A 49 -9.62 -11.61 29.91
CA VAL A 49 -10.68 -11.48 28.88
C VAL A 49 -12.08 -11.67 29.48
N ASN A 50 -12.22 -12.56 30.49
CA ASN A 50 -13.48 -12.83 31.14
C ASN A 50 -13.99 -11.67 32.03
N GLN A 51 -13.14 -10.70 32.35
CA GLN A 51 -13.47 -9.51 33.13
C GLN A 51 -13.82 -8.29 32.27
N VAL A 52 -13.99 -8.48 30.96
CA VAL A 52 -14.20 -7.36 30.02
C VAL A 52 -15.42 -6.52 30.38
N GLY A 53 -16.52 -7.15 30.83
CA GLY A 53 -17.75 -6.45 31.19
C GLY A 53 -17.55 -5.48 32.37
N ASP A 54 -16.88 -5.92 33.40
CA ASP A 54 -16.64 -5.14 34.63
C ASP A 54 -15.64 -4.00 34.37
N ILE A 55 -14.53 -4.31 33.68
CA ILE A 55 -13.49 -3.33 33.36
C ILE A 55 -14.03 -2.23 32.43
N VAL A 56 -14.88 -2.58 31.46
CA VAL A 56 -15.50 -1.60 30.57
C VAL A 56 -16.38 -0.62 31.35
N LYS A 57 -17.18 -1.12 32.31
CA LYS A 57 -18.03 -0.29 33.17
C LYS A 57 -17.21 0.57 34.10
N GLU A 58 -16.24 -0.04 34.81
CA GLU A 58 -15.41 0.65 35.80
C GLU A 58 -14.57 1.78 35.21
N LYS A 59 -13.98 1.53 34.04
CA LYS A 59 -13.07 2.48 33.35
C LYS A 59 -13.79 3.39 32.34
N GLY A 60 -15.09 3.26 32.14
CA GLY A 60 -15.85 4.07 31.20
C GLY A 60 -15.38 3.87 29.74
N VAL A 61 -15.09 2.62 29.35
CA VAL A 61 -14.55 2.32 28.01
C VAL A 61 -15.65 2.40 26.96
N SER A 62 -15.47 3.23 25.94
CA SER A 62 -16.41 3.39 24.84
C SER A 62 -16.16 2.43 23.66
N ARG A 63 -14.96 1.82 23.61
CA ARG A 63 -14.60 0.93 22.48
C ARG A 63 -13.75 -0.25 22.94
N VAL A 64 -14.13 -1.45 22.52
CA VAL A 64 -13.40 -2.71 22.73
C VAL A 64 -12.84 -3.17 21.40
N ILE A 65 -11.53 -3.40 21.35
CA ILE A 65 -10.84 -3.89 20.16
C ILE A 65 -10.42 -5.33 20.34
N LEU A 66 -10.90 -6.20 19.46
CA LEU A 66 -10.60 -7.62 19.48
C LEU A 66 -9.22 -7.90 18.89
N SER A 67 -8.33 -8.47 19.66
CA SER A 67 -6.97 -8.85 19.28
C SER A 67 -6.55 -10.17 19.91
N LEU A 68 -7.33 -11.21 19.68
CA LEU A 68 -7.13 -12.55 20.21
C LEU A 68 -6.26 -13.40 19.26
N ASN A 69 -5.32 -14.17 19.80
CA ASN A 69 -4.52 -15.12 19.05
C ASN A 69 -5.39 -16.31 18.58
N GLU A 70 -6.17 -16.87 19.49
CA GLU A 70 -7.17 -17.89 19.21
C GLU A 70 -8.57 -17.39 19.59
N ARG A 71 -9.47 -17.36 18.62
CA ARG A 71 -10.87 -16.94 18.87
C ARG A 71 -11.74 -18.07 19.41
N ARG A 72 -11.35 -19.33 19.19
CA ARG A 72 -12.14 -20.50 19.63
C ARG A 72 -11.98 -20.71 21.14
N GLY A 73 -13.10 -20.68 21.87
CA GLY A 73 -13.16 -20.94 23.31
C GLY A 73 -12.71 -19.82 24.22
N CYS A 74 -12.00 -18.78 23.72
CA CYS A 74 -11.49 -17.68 24.56
C CYS A 74 -12.28 -16.38 24.41
N THR A 75 -13.20 -16.30 23.47
CA THR A 75 -13.98 -15.08 23.21
C THR A 75 -15.20 -15.04 24.13
N PRO A 76 -15.37 -14.05 25.03
CA PRO A 76 -16.53 -13.91 25.92
C PRO A 76 -17.71 -13.33 25.13
N VAL A 77 -18.31 -14.14 24.24
CA VAL A 77 -19.30 -13.70 23.24
C VAL A 77 -20.50 -13.03 23.91
N GLU A 78 -21.01 -13.61 25.00
CA GLU A 78 -22.19 -13.09 25.71
C GLU A 78 -21.95 -11.72 26.31
N GLN A 79 -20.81 -11.52 27.00
CA GLN A 79 -20.43 -10.22 27.55
C GLN A 79 -20.21 -9.18 26.44
N LEU A 80 -19.60 -9.57 25.33
CA LEU A 80 -19.41 -8.67 24.18
C LEU A 80 -20.75 -8.28 23.54
N LEU A 81 -21.72 -9.18 23.44
CA LEU A 81 -23.06 -8.85 22.97
C LEU A 81 -23.76 -7.88 23.91
N GLN A 82 -23.72 -8.11 25.24
CA GLN A 82 -24.27 -7.18 26.23
C GLN A 82 -23.64 -5.78 26.11
N LEU A 83 -22.31 -5.70 26.01
CA LEU A 83 -21.60 -4.44 25.80
C LEU A 83 -22.02 -3.75 24.49
N LYS A 84 -22.17 -4.50 23.42
CA LYS A 84 -22.61 -3.95 22.13
C LYS A 84 -24.03 -3.38 22.22
N PHE A 85 -24.95 -4.05 22.90
CA PHE A 85 -26.31 -3.56 23.12
C PHE A 85 -26.35 -2.36 24.08
N SER A 86 -25.36 -2.22 24.97
CA SER A 86 -25.22 -1.02 25.83
C SER A 86 -24.51 0.15 25.13
N GLY A 87 -24.21 0.04 23.83
CA GLY A 87 -23.65 1.14 23.03
C GLY A 87 -22.12 1.14 22.93
N VAL A 88 -21.42 0.16 23.49
CA VAL A 88 -19.96 0.03 23.35
C VAL A 88 -19.61 -0.42 21.93
N GLN A 89 -18.69 0.26 21.28
CA GLN A 89 -18.22 -0.11 19.94
C GLN A 89 -17.28 -1.32 20.04
N ILE A 90 -17.52 -2.35 19.24
CA ILE A 90 -16.67 -3.54 19.17
C ILE A 90 -16.13 -3.66 17.76
N GLU A 91 -14.79 -3.63 17.64
CA GLU A 91 -14.09 -3.70 16.36
C GLU A 91 -12.94 -4.71 16.41
N ASP A 92 -12.56 -5.22 15.24
CA ASP A 92 -11.37 -6.05 15.09
C ASP A 92 -10.12 -5.19 14.95
N ALA A 93 -8.98 -5.61 15.50
CA ALA A 93 -7.73 -4.85 15.49
C ALA A 93 -7.20 -4.58 14.07
N HIS A 94 -7.30 -5.55 13.15
CA HIS A 94 -6.88 -5.35 11.76
C HIS A 94 -7.78 -4.32 11.07
N SER A 95 -9.09 -4.38 11.29
CA SER A 95 -10.06 -3.45 10.70
C SER A 95 -9.85 -2.02 11.21
N MET A 96 -9.58 -1.85 12.50
CA MET A 96 -9.28 -0.54 13.07
C MET A 96 -7.94 0.00 12.55
N TYR A 97 -6.91 -0.84 12.51
CA TYR A 97 -5.60 -0.48 11.96
C TYR A 97 -5.72 0.00 10.51
N GLU A 98 -6.48 -0.73 9.68
CA GLU A 98 -6.75 -0.37 8.30
C GLU A 98 -7.42 1.00 8.16
N LYS A 99 -8.48 1.26 8.93
CA LYS A 99 -9.18 2.56 8.93
C LYS A 99 -8.26 3.73 9.32
N MET A 100 -7.39 3.51 10.30
CA MET A 100 -6.50 4.54 10.83
C MET A 100 -5.31 4.84 9.93
N THR A 101 -4.74 3.81 9.32
CA THR A 101 -3.43 3.91 8.63
C THR A 101 -3.56 3.93 7.12
N GLY A 102 -4.67 3.46 6.57
CA GLY A 102 -4.85 3.28 5.13
C GLY A 102 -3.97 2.18 4.55
N LYS A 103 -3.64 1.15 5.35
CA LYS A 103 -2.87 -0.04 4.95
C LYS A 103 -3.38 -1.29 5.64
N ILE A 104 -3.11 -2.46 5.08
CA ILE A 104 -3.50 -3.75 5.66
C ILE A 104 -2.30 -4.32 6.40
N LEU A 105 -2.46 -4.59 7.69
CA LEU A 105 -1.42 -5.22 8.50
C LEU A 105 -1.23 -6.68 8.06
N LEU A 106 -0.05 -7.00 7.53
CA LEU A 106 0.27 -8.37 7.07
C LEU A 106 0.73 -9.28 8.20
N THR A 107 1.28 -8.73 9.26
CA THR A 107 1.81 -9.49 10.40
C THR A 107 0.71 -10.33 11.04
N ASN A 108 0.88 -11.65 11.06
CA ASN A 108 -0.10 -12.62 11.59
C ASN A 108 -1.50 -12.49 11.00
N LEU A 109 -1.59 -12.07 9.74
CA LEU A 109 -2.85 -11.98 9.03
C LEU A 109 -3.40 -13.38 8.77
N ALA A 110 -4.45 -13.77 9.50
CA ALA A 110 -5.14 -15.02 9.22
C ALA A 110 -5.72 -15.01 7.80
N PRO A 111 -5.48 -16.02 6.95
CA PRO A 111 -6.09 -16.08 5.62
C PRO A 111 -7.61 -15.92 5.63
N SER A 112 -8.27 -16.41 6.70
CA SER A 112 -9.71 -16.26 6.93
C SER A 112 -10.15 -14.80 7.01
N TRP A 113 -9.33 -13.89 7.53
CA TRP A 113 -9.66 -12.46 7.57
C TRP A 113 -9.79 -11.86 6.16
N LEU A 114 -8.92 -12.26 5.23
CA LEU A 114 -8.96 -11.74 3.85
C LEU A 114 -10.27 -12.08 3.13
N PHE A 115 -10.78 -13.31 3.27
CA PHE A 115 -12.01 -13.71 2.59
C PHE A 115 -13.29 -13.35 3.37
N LEU A 116 -13.21 -13.19 4.71
CA LEU A 116 -14.34 -12.76 5.52
C LEU A 116 -14.47 -11.22 5.62
N SER A 117 -13.38 -10.47 5.40
CA SER A 117 -13.42 -9.02 5.45
C SER A 117 -14.23 -8.44 4.30
N ALA A 118 -15.04 -7.42 4.56
CA ALA A 118 -15.69 -6.65 3.51
C ALA A 118 -14.66 -5.98 2.58
N GLY A 119 -14.96 -5.87 1.31
CA GLY A 119 -14.07 -5.31 0.29
C GLY A 119 -13.58 -6.38 -0.70
N PHE A 120 -12.49 -6.09 -1.42
CA PHE A 120 -11.96 -6.91 -2.52
C PHE A 120 -12.95 -7.17 -3.67
N ARG A 121 -14.18 -6.68 -3.58
CA ARG A 121 -15.23 -6.85 -4.60
C ARG A 121 -15.00 -5.85 -5.72
N LYS A 122 -14.73 -6.36 -6.89
CA LYS A 122 -14.51 -5.55 -8.10
C LYS A 122 -15.73 -5.68 -8.99
N SER A 123 -16.65 -4.71 -8.97
CA SER A 123 -17.78 -4.74 -9.89
C SER A 123 -17.29 -4.51 -11.32
N ARG A 124 -17.92 -5.18 -12.28
CA ARG A 124 -17.59 -4.99 -13.71
C ARG A 124 -17.81 -3.55 -14.17
N SER A 125 -18.85 -2.89 -13.66
CA SER A 125 -19.16 -1.47 -13.94
C SER A 125 -18.05 -0.54 -13.42
N LEU A 126 -17.54 -0.75 -12.20
CA LEU A 126 -16.42 0.03 -11.66
C LEU A 126 -15.15 -0.13 -12.51
N LEU A 127 -14.82 -1.36 -12.88
CA LEU A 127 -13.64 -1.63 -13.72
C LEU A 127 -13.79 -1.04 -15.13
N ALA A 128 -15.00 -1.07 -15.70
CA ALA A 128 -15.30 -0.44 -16.99
C ALA A 128 -15.20 1.10 -16.90
N ALA A 129 -15.80 1.72 -15.90
CA ALA A 129 -15.71 3.17 -15.69
C ALA A 129 -14.25 3.61 -15.48
N LYS A 130 -13.49 2.89 -14.65
CA LYS A 130 -12.05 3.12 -14.48
C LYS A 130 -11.32 3.02 -15.84
N ARG A 131 -11.63 2.01 -16.65
CA ARG A 131 -11.00 1.83 -17.96
C ARG A 131 -11.31 2.97 -18.91
N CYS A 132 -12.54 3.46 -18.95
CA CYS A 132 -12.92 4.62 -19.76
C CYS A 132 -12.13 5.88 -19.33
N ILE A 133 -12.00 6.11 -18.02
CA ILE A 133 -11.17 7.21 -17.50
C ILE A 133 -9.71 7.04 -17.88
N ASP A 134 -9.14 5.85 -17.71
CA ASP A 134 -7.76 5.54 -18.08
C ASP A 134 -7.50 5.89 -19.56
N ILE A 135 -8.39 5.48 -20.46
CA ILE A 135 -8.26 5.74 -21.89
C ILE A 135 -8.37 7.24 -22.18
N ALA A 136 -9.42 7.92 -21.66
CA ALA A 136 -9.67 9.33 -21.94
C ALA A 136 -8.50 10.21 -21.45
N VAL A 137 -8.05 9.99 -20.21
CA VAL A 137 -6.95 10.78 -19.62
C VAL A 137 -5.62 10.46 -20.30
N SER A 138 -5.36 9.20 -20.67
CA SER A 138 -4.11 8.85 -21.35
C SER A 138 -4.07 9.40 -22.78
N LEU A 139 -5.18 9.37 -23.51
CA LEU A 139 -5.27 9.96 -24.84
C LEU A 139 -5.04 11.46 -24.80
N LEU A 140 -5.74 12.16 -23.90
CA LEU A 140 -5.55 13.60 -23.67
C LEU A 140 -4.09 13.91 -23.27
N GLY A 141 -3.54 13.12 -22.33
CA GLY A 141 -2.16 13.28 -21.87
C GLY A 141 -1.12 13.07 -22.99
N ILE A 142 -1.36 12.14 -23.91
CA ILE A 142 -0.49 11.95 -25.07
C ILE A 142 -0.62 13.12 -26.03
N ILE A 143 -1.84 13.54 -26.40
CA ILE A 143 -2.06 14.64 -27.36
C ILE A 143 -1.39 15.92 -26.84
N LEU A 144 -1.62 16.29 -25.58
CA LEU A 144 -1.04 17.51 -24.99
C LEU A 144 0.46 17.37 -24.72
N GLY A 145 0.91 16.14 -24.37
CA GLY A 145 2.30 15.86 -24.05
C GLY A 145 3.20 15.62 -25.28
N LEU A 146 2.63 15.39 -26.48
CA LEU A 146 3.38 15.04 -27.69
C LEU A 146 4.51 16.04 -28.03
N PRO A 147 4.28 17.36 -28.02
CA PRO A 147 5.33 18.33 -28.27
C PRO A 147 6.48 18.24 -27.24
N LEU A 148 6.12 18.13 -25.94
CA LEU A 148 7.11 17.95 -24.88
C LEU A 148 7.88 16.62 -25.03
N MET A 149 7.18 15.55 -25.39
CA MET A 149 7.83 14.25 -25.64
C MET A 149 8.82 14.32 -26.80
N GLY A 150 8.53 15.11 -27.84
CA GLY A 150 9.44 15.37 -28.93
C GLY A 150 10.71 16.10 -28.49
N VAL A 151 10.56 17.14 -27.69
CA VAL A 151 11.69 17.88 -27.11
C VAL A 151 12.56 16.98 -26.21
N ILE A 152 11.93 16.16 -25.34
CA ILE A 152 12.64 15.21 -24.49
C ILE A 152 13.39 14.18 -25.34
N ALA A 153 12.76 13.65 -26.39
CA ALA A 153 13.39 12.69 -27.30
C ALA A 153 14.63 13.27 -27.97
N LEU A 154 14.54 14.53 -28.48
CA LEU A 154 15.66 15.23 -29.06
C LEU A 154 16.79 15.45 -28.05
N ALA A 155 16.45 15.88 -26.84
CA ALA A 155 17.43 16.11 -25.77
C ALA A 155 18.20 14.83 -25.39
N ILE A 156 17.51 13.69 -25.27
CA ILE A 156 18.15 12.39 -25.01
C ILE A 156 19.05 11.99 -26.18
N TRP A 157 18.57 12.19 -27.41
CA TRP A 157 19.36 11.87 -28.60
C TRP A 157 20.65 12.68 -28.67
N VAL A 158 20.61 13.97 -28.36
CA VAL A 158 21.78 14.85 -28.34
C VAL A 158 22.76 14.47 -27.23
N GLU A 159 22.27 14.11 -26.03
CA GLU A 159 23.15 13.79 -24.88
C GLU A 159 23.78 12.41 -25.01
N THR A 160 23.01 11.39 -25.38
CA THR A 160 23.44 9.98 -25.27
C THR A 160 23.16 9.12 -26.51
N GLY A 161 22.63 9.70 -27.59
CA GLY A 161 22.30 8.98 -28.82
C GLY A 161 21.09 8.05 -28.70
N LEU A 162 21.01 7.06 -29.56
CA LEU A 162 19.95 6.04 -29.55
C LEU A 162 20.30 4.88 -28.60
N PRO A 163 19.28 4.14 -28.07
CA PRO A 163 17.84 4.31 -28.24
C PRO A 163 17.27 5.39 -27.29
N ILE A 164 16.20 6.10 -27.69
CA ILE A 164 15.52 7.11 -26.88
C ILE A 164 14.68 6.49 -25.76
N PHE A 165 14.08 5.36 -26.04
CA PHE A 165 13.20 4.65 -25.12
C PHE A 165 13.92 3.50 -24.45
N PHE A 166 13.72 3.40 -23.15
CA PHE A 166 14.05 2.24 -22.33
C PHE A 166 12.85 1.29 -22.28
N ARG A 167 13.09 0.00 -22.47
CA ARG A 167 12.08 -1.05 -22.44
C ARG A 167 12.50 -2.16 -21.50
N GLN A 168 11.59 -2.59 -20.63
CA GLN A 168 11.88 -3.65 -19.65
C GLN A 168 10.64 -4.50 -19.40
N GLN A 169 10.86 -5.80 -19.15
CA GLN A 169 9.80 -6.73 -18.77
C GLN A 169 9.37 -6.49 -17.31
N ARG A 170 8.07 -6.36 -17.12
CA ARG A 170 7.42 -6.16 -15.81
C ARG A 170 6.25 -7.11 -15.65
N VAL A 171 5.86 -7.36 -14.39
CA VAL A 171 4.70 -8.17 -14.07
C VAL A 171 3.44 -7.32 -14.08
N GLY A 172 2.44 -7.76 -14.85
CA GLY A 172 1.15 -7.11 -15.02
C GLY A 172 -0.02 -7.85 -14.36
N LEU A 173 -1.23 -7.57 -14.88
CA LEU A 173 -2.47 -8.20 -14.41
C LEU A 173 -2.41 -9.73 -14.53
N GLY A 174 -2.77 -10.42 -13.43
CA GLY A 174 -2.78 -11.88 -13.37
C GLY A 174 -1.39 -12.50 -13.57
N GLN A 175 -0.34 -11.80 -13.15
CA GLN A 175 1.07 -12.20 -13.26
C GLN A 175 1.57 -12.32 -14.72
N ARG A 176 0.84 -11.79 -15.69
CA ARG A 176 1.26 -11.80 -17.09
C ARG A 176 2.35 -10.77 -17.32
N PRO A 177 3.49 -11.13 -17.91
CA PRO A 177 4.54 -10.17 -18.22
C PRO A 177 4.09 -9.22 -19.34
N PHE A 178 4.52 -7.95 -19.24
CA PHE A 178 4.36 -6.95 -20.28
C PHE A 178 5.63 -6.08 -20.37
N THR A 179 5.79 -5.35 -21.47
CA THR A 179 6.93 -4.47 -21.68
C THR A 179 6.57 -3.03 -21.30
N ILE A 180 7.13 -2.53 -20.20
CA ILE A 180 7.02 -1.12 -19.85
C ILE A 180 7.90 -0.27 -20.76
N VAL A 181 7.41 0.91 -21.17
CA VAL A 181 8.14 1.86 -22.02
C VAL A 181 8.36 3.15 -21.23
N LYS A 182 9.62 3.62 -21.18
CA LYS A 182 10.00 4.90 -20.53
C LYS A 182 10.98 5.65 -21.45
N PHE A 183 11.17 6.93 -21.19
CA PHE A 183 12.34 7.62 -21.71
C PHE A 183 13.60 7.10 -21.03
N ARG A 184 14.67 6.96 -21.79
CA ARG A 184 15.96 6.55 -21.25
C ARG A 184 16.53 7.69 -20.39
N SER A 185 16.74 7.42 -19.12
CA SER A 185 17.26 8.34 -18.11
C SER A 185 18.61 7.90 -17.54
N MET A 186 19.14 6.75 -18.02
CA MET A 186 20.43 6.20 -17.62
C MET A 186 21.29 5.90 -18.85
N PHE A 187 22.61 5.79 -18.65
CA PHE A 187 23.53 5.31 -19.68
C PHE A 187 23.17 3.88 -20.11
N GLN A 188 23.62 3.50 -21.31
CA GLN A 188 23.14 2.26 -21.98
C GLN A 188 23.49 1.00 -21.19
N ASP A 189 24.65 0.97 -20.53
CA ASP A 189 25.15 -0.20 -19.80
C ASP A 189 24.76 -0.22 -18.32
N ALA A 190 23.79 0.63 -17.94
CA ALA A 190 23.38 0.80 -16.52
C ALA A 190 22.85 -0.49 -15.86
N GLU A 191 22.36 -1.45 -16.61
CA GLU A 191 21.79 -2.73 -16.13
C GLU A 191 22.66 -3.95 -16.49
N ALA A 192 23.87 -3.77 -16.98
CA ALA A 192 24.78 -4.87 -17.32
C ALA A 192 25.08 -5.81 -16.11
N GLY A 193 24.97 -5.32 -14.89
CA GLY A 193 25.10 -6.08 -13.64
C GLY A 193 23.84 -6.81 -13.17
N GLY A 194 22.76 -6.83 -13.96
CA GLY A 194 21.48 -7.46 -13.60
C GLY A 194 20.48 -6.52 -12.92
N ALA A 195 19.34 -7.11 -12.53
CA ALA A 195 18.25 -6.37 -11.88
C ALA A 195 18.66 -5.87 -10.50
N SER A 196 18.76 -4.57 -10.33
CA SER A 196 19.08 -3.92 -9.06
C SER A 196 18.11 -2.79 -8.73
N TRP A 197 17.90 -2.55 -7.44
CA TRP A 197 17.15 -1.37 -7.01
C TRP A 197 17.92 -0.08 -7.33
N ALA A 198 17.18 0.98 -7.68
CA ALA A 198 17.78 2.29 -7.92
C ALA A 198 18.38 2.85 -6.62
N LEU A 199 19.61 3.32 -6.70
CA LEU A 199 20.32 3.96 -5.58
C LEU A 199 19.97 5.46 -5.52
N LYS A 200 20.08 6.04 -4.33
CA LYS A 200 20.01 7.49 -4.17
C LYS A 200 21.32 8.09 -4.76
N ASN A 201 21.19 9.07 -5.65
CA ASN A 201 22.32 9.66 -6.40
C ASN A 201 23.07 8.62 -7.27
N ASP A 202 22.32 7.79 -8.01
CA ASP A 202 22.87 6.75 -8.86
C ASP A 202 23.72 7.36 -10.00
N PRO A 203 25.05 7.06 -10.07
CA PRO A 203 25.96 7.64 -11.07
C PRO A 203 25.64 7.22 -12.51
N ARG A 204 24.78 6.21 -12.67
CA ARG A 204 24.35 5.72 -13.98
C ARG A 204 23.31 6.66 -14.64
N VAL A 205 22.77 7.64 -13.90
CA VAL A 205 21.75 8.58 -14.39
C VAL A 205 22.42 9.69 -15.18
N THR A 206 21.92 9.98 -16.41
CA THR A 206 22.40 11.07 -17.26
C THR A 206 21.99 12.44 -16.71
N ARG A 207 22.56 13.54 -17.19
CA ARG A 207 22.19 14.90 -16.74
C ARG A 207 20.73 15.20 -17.05
N ILE A 208 20.29 14.93 -18.27
CA ILE A 208 18.87 15.03 -18.66
C ILE A 208 18.03 14.03 -17.86
N GLY A 209 18.55 12.83 -17.63
CA GLY A 209 17.89 11.80 -16.83
C GLY A 209 17.56 12.27 -15.41
N HIS A 210 18.43 13.04 -14.75
CA HIS A 210 18.15 13.63 -13.45
C HIS A 210 16.93 14.56 -13.48
N LEU A 211 16.84 15.43 -14.50
CA LEU A 211 15.69 16.31 -14.68
C LEU A 211 14.41 15.53 -14.94
N LEU A 212 14.47 14.54 -15.84
CA LEU A 212 13.32 13.71 -16.19
C LEU A 212 12.79 12.95 -14.96
N ARG A 213 13.66 12.35 -14.16
CA ARG A 213 13.28 11.63 -12.93
C ARG A 213 12.73 12.55 -11.86
N LYS A 214 13.29 13.74 -11.68
CA LYS A 214 12.81 14.73 -10.72
C LYS A 214 11.35 15.09 -10.96
N PHE A 215 10.95 15.26 -12.22
CA PHE A 215 9.59 15.62 -12.62
C PHE A 215 8.76 14.42 -13.11
N ARG A 216 9.29 13.19 -13.03
CA ARG A 216 8.68 11.97 -13.54
C ARG A 216 8.31 12.01 -15.03
N LEU A 217 8.98 12.86 -15.81
CA LEU A 217 8.78 12.98 -17.25
C LEU A 217 9.27 11.74 -18.00
N ASP A 218 10.21 10.99 -17.43
CA ASP A 218 10.66 9.70 -17.95
C ASP A 218 9.53 8.67 -18.04
N GLU A 219 8.47 8.84 -17.26
CA GLU A 219 7.34 7.92 -17.22
C GLU A 219 6.22 8.26 -18.23
N LEU A 220 6.28 9.41 -18.94
CA LEU A 220 5.26 9.82 -19.92
C LEU A 220 4.96 8.75 -20.99
N PRO A 221 5.93 8.00 -21.55
CA PRO A 221 5.64 6.96 -22.54
C PRO A 221 4.78 5.81 -22.00
N GLN A 222 4.66 5.64 -20.67
CA GLN A 222 3.77 4.62 -20.09
C GLN A 222 2.29 4.87 -20.39
N LEU A 223 1.89 6.08 -20.76
CA LEU A 223 0.54 6.37 -21.24
C LEU A 223 0.16 5.48 -22.44
N PHE A 224 1.12 5.09 -23.28
CA PHE A 224 0.89 4.11 -24.35
C PHE A 224 0.61 2.70 -23.78
N ASN A 225 1.28 2.28 -22.69
CA ASN A 225 0.96 1.02 -22.02
C ASN A 225 -0.46 1.06 -21.41
N VAL A 226 -0.89 2.24 -20.91
CA VAL A 226 -2.27 2.41 -20.42
C VAL A 226 -3.26 2.27 -21.58
N LEU A 227 -3.05 2.92 -22.73
CA LEU A 227 -3.93 2.79 -23.88
C LEU A 227 -4.02 1.34 -24.40
N ARG A 228 -2.91 0.60 -24.41
CA ARG A 228 -2.89 -0.82 -24.77
C ARG A 228 -3.61 -1.72 -23.77
N GLY A 229 -3.91 -1.22 -22.55
CA GLY A 229 -4.57 -2.00 -21.50
C GLY A 229 -3.63 -2.86 -20.67
N GLU A 230 -2.33 -2.70 -20.82
CA GLU A 230 -1.30 -3.35 -20.01
C GLU A 230 -1.18 -2.71 -18.62
N MET A 231 -1.44 -1.39 -18.55
CA MET A 231 -1.43 -0.57 -17.34
C MET A 231 -2.74 0.19 -17.13
N SER A 232 -2.84 0.82 -15.98
CA SER A 232 -3.84 1.81 -15.58
C SER A 232 -3.13 3.09 -15.12
N LEU A 233 -3.82 4.22 -15.03
CA LEU A 233 -3.26 5.42 -14.41
C LEU A 233 -2.93 5.16 -12.93
N VAL A 234 -3.84 4.52 -12.22
CA VAL A 234 -3.70 4.23 -10.79
C VAL A 234 -3.73 2.72 -10.54
N GLY A 235 -2.73 2.21 -9.83
CA GLY A 235 -2.60 0.80 -9.47
C GLY A 235 -1.30 0.51 -8.73
N PRO A 236 -1.06 -0.73 -8.31
CA PRO A 236 0.23 -1.16 -7.76
C PRO A 236 1.35 -0.91 -8.78
N ARG A 237 2.51 -0.42 -8.32
CA ARG A 237 3.66 -0.19 -9.21
C ARG A 237 4.18 -1.50 -9.81
N PRO A 238 4.38 -1.61 -11.13
CA PRO A 238 4.89 -2.84 -11.75
C PRO A 238 6.37 -3.06 -11.39
N GLU A 239 6.69 -4.26 -10.90
CA GLU A 239 8.05 -4.66 -10.57
C GLU A 239 8.64 -5.59 -11.64
N GLN A 240 9.97 -5.74 -11.64
CA GLN A 240 10.69 -6.61 -12.55
C GLN A 240 10.32 -8.08 -12.32
N THR A 241 10.23 -8.88 -13.39
CA THR A 241 9.82 -10.28 -13.32
C THR A 241 10.72 -11.11 -12.39
N GLN A 242 12.03 -10.89 -12.45
CA GLN A 242 13.02 -11.60 -11.61
C GLN A 242 12.84 -11.24 -10.13
N LEU A 243 12.63 -9.95 -9.84
CA LEU A 243 12.42 -9.46 -8.48
C LEU A 243 11.09 -9.99 -7.90
N CYS A 244 10.01 -10.01 -8.70
CA CYS A 244 8.74 -10.60 -8.28
C CYS A 244 8.88 -12.08 -7.93
N ALA A 245 9.57 -12.86 -8.75
CA ALA A 245 9.79 -14.29 -8.49
C ALA A 245 10.58 -14.56 -7.20
N MET A 246 11.50 -13.66 -6.84
CA MET A 246 12.22 -13.71 -5.55
C MET A 246 11.29 -13.33 -4.39
N LEU A 247 10.57 -12.23 -4.51
CA LEU A 247 9.72 -11.68 -3.44
C LEU A 247 8.53 -12.58 -3.12
N GLU A 248 7.95 -13.25 -4.10
CA GLU A 248 6.86 -14.21 -3.91
C GLU A 248 7.25 -15.41 -3.04
N LYS A 249 8.54 -15.76 -3.01
CA LYS A 249 9.06 -16.83 -2.14
C LYS A 249 9.24 -16.39 -0.69
N ILE A 250 9.45 -15.08 -0.47
CA ILE A 250 9.81 -14.52 0.84
C ILE A 250 8.60 -13.87 1.51
N ILE A 251 7.79 -13.11 0.73
CA ILE A 251 6.67 -12.32 1.27
C ILE A 251 5.36 -13.07 1.00
N PRO A 252 4.64 -13.49 2.05
CA PRO A 252 3.34 -14.14 1.88
C PRO A 252 2.37 -13.24 1.12
N MET A 253 1.61 -13.83 0.20
CA MET A 253 0.57 -13.13 -0.58
C MET A 253 1.08 -12.03 -1.51
N TYR A 254 2.38 -11.92 -1.77
CA TYR A 254 2.95 -10.88 -2.65
C TYR A 254 2.27 -10.85 -4.02
N TRP A 255 1.97 -12.01 -4.59
CA TRP A 255 1.30 -12.16 -5.88
C TRP A 255 -0.10 -11.51 -5.95
N ARG A 256 -0.76 -11.27 -4.80
CA ARG A 256 -2.09 -10.65 -4.75
C ARG A 256 -2.10 -9.22 -5.31
N ARG A 257 -0.98 -8.53 -5.29
CA ARG A 257 -0.85 -7.19 -5.88
C ARG A 257 -1.10 -7.18 -7.40
N HIS A 258 -0.88 -8.30 -8.07
CA HIS A 258 -1.11 -8.48 -9.50
C HIS A 258 -2.58 -8.78 -9.86
N SER A 259 -3.49 -8.69 -8.92
CA SER A 259 -4.94 -8.88 -9.14
C SER A 259 -5.63 -7.67 -9.81
N LEU A 260 -4.92 -6.56 -9.98
CA LEU A 260 -5.29 -5.37 -10.75
C LEU A 260 -4.22 -5.05 -11.79
N ARG A 261 -4.58 -4.21 -12.80
CA ARG A 261 -3.57 -3.64 -13.69
C ARG A 261 -2.60 -2.79 -12.89
N PRO A 262 -1.28 -2.89 -13.17
CA PRO A 262 -0.31 -2.00 -12.54
C PRO A 262 -0.55 -0.54 -12.94
N GLY A 263 -0.20 0.38 -12.06
CA GLY A 263 -0.41 1.80 -12.26
C GLY A 263 0.87 2.59 -12.59
N ILE A 264 0.71 3.72 -13.27
CA ILE A 264 1.76 4.75 -13.36
C ILE A 264 1.99 5.32 -11.96
N THR A 265 0.90 5.63 -11.25
CA THR A 265 0.92 5.98 -9.82
C THR A 265 0.10 4.99 -9.01
N GLY A 266 0.22 5.02 -7.67
CA GLY A 266 -0.49 4.12 -6.79
C GLY A 266 -0.46 4.54 -5.33
N TRP A 267 -1.33 3.93 -4.51
CA TRP A 267 -1.46 4.27 -3.10
C TRP A 267 -0.14 4.12 -2.33
N ALA A 268 0.59 3.03 -2.56
CA ALA A 268 1.91 2.84 -1.98
C ALA A 268 2.89 3.96 -2.39
N GLN A 269 2.86 4.42 -3.65
CA GLN A 269 3.78 5.43 -4.16
C GLN A 269 3.56 6.83 -3.54
N VAL A 270 2.31 7.17 -3.17
CA VAL A 270 1.98 8.47 -2.57
C VAL A 270 2.06 8.47 -1.03
N ARG A 271 1.99 7.28 -0.39
CA ARG A 271 2.00 7.13 1.07
C ARG A 271 3.32 6.67 1.66
N TYR A 272 4.13 5.96 0.87
CA TYR A 272 5.37 5.38 1.33
C TYR A 272 6.50 5.73 0.38
N GLN A 273 7.56 6.29 0.92
CA GLN A 273 8.75 6.67 0.15
C GLN A 273 9.58 5.45 -0.23
N TYR A 274 10.51 5.64 -1.14
CA TYR A 274 11.36 4.59 -1.70
C TYR A 274 11.96 3.66 -0.64
N GLY A 275 11.86 2.37 -0.92
CA GLY A 275 12.51 1.32 -0.17
C GLY A 275 13.14 0.30 -1.10
N SER A 276 14.32 -0.16 -0.71
CA SER A 276 15.16 -1.12 -1.43
C SER A 276 15.39 -2.41 -0.64
N THR A 277 14.59 -2.66 0.41
CA THR A 277 14.68 -3.86 1.24
C THR A 277 13.42 -4.70 1.14
N VAL A 278 13.50 -5.95 1.62
CA VAL A 278 12.35 -6.86 1.68
C VAL A 278 11.27 -6.31 2.62
N GLU A 279 11.67 -5.78 3.79
CA GLU A 279 10.76 -5.21 4.79
C GLU A 279 10.02 -3.98 4.25
N GLU A 280 10.72 -3.14 3.48
CA GLU A 280 10.12 -1.98 2.83
C GLU A 280 9.16 -2.38 1.71
N THR A 281 9.45 -3.49 1.02
CA THR A 281 8.57 -4.07 0.01
C THR A 281 7.32 -4.67 0.65
N GLU A 282 7.45 -5.30 1.81
CA GLU A 282 6.30 -5.79 2.59
C GLU A 282 5.39 -4.63 3.01
N ARG A 283 5.96 -3.52 3.50
CA ARG A 283 5.19 -2.30 3.82
C ARG A 283 4.49 -1.71 2.60
N LYS A 284 5.12 -1.72 1.42
CA LYS A 284 4.46 -1.31 0.16
C LYS A 284 3.28 -2.22 -0.18
N LEU A 285 3.45 -3.53 0.03
CA LEU A 285 2.37 -4.51 -0.19
C LEU A 285 1.17 -4.23 0.71
N GLU A 286 1.37 -3.80 1.97
CA GLU A 286 0.28 -3.41 2.87
C GLU A 286 -0.60 -2.29 2.26
N TYR A 287 0.03 -1.28 1.63
CA TYR A 287 -0.70 -0.21 0.92
C TYR A 287 -1.32 -0.69 -0.39
N ASP A 288 -0.63 -1.53 -1.16
CA ASP A 288 -1.17 -2.09 -2.40
C ASP A 288 -2.41 -2.94 -2.13
N LEU A 289 -2.40 -3.77 -1.08
CA LEU A 289 -3.56 -4.57 -0.67
C LEU A 289 -4.72 -3.70 -0.16
N TYR A 290 -4.43 -2.61 0.55
CA TYR A 290 -5.45 -1.63 0.94
C TYR A 290 -6.15 -1.04 -0.30
N TYR A 291 -5.37 -0.61 -1.28
CA TYR A 291 -5.91 -0.10 -2.54
C TYR A 291 -6.78 -1.14 -3.26
N ILE A 292 -6.30 -2.39 -3.35
CA ILE A 292 -7.02 -3.49 -3.99
C ILE A 292 -8.34 -3.78 -3.28
N LYS A 293 -8.33 -3.74 -1.94
CA LYS A 293 -9.52 -3.99 -1.10
C LYS A 293 -10.54 -2.88 -1.24
N ASN A 294 -10.10 -1.62 -1.23
CA ASN A 294 -10.93 -0.42 -1.18
C ASN A 294 -11.03 0.29 -2.54
N LEU A 295 -10.85 -0.45 -3.65
CA LEU A 295 -10.87 0.09 -5.01
C LEU A 295 -12.13 0.92 -5.26
N SER A 296 -11.95 2.21 -5.56
CA SER A 296 -13.03 3.13 -5.91
C SER A 296 -12.48 4.30 -6.75
N LEU A 297 -13.33 4.91 -7.57
CA LEU A 297 -12.95 6.09 -8.35
C LEU A 297 -12.59 7.29 -7.46
N LYS A 298 -13.18 7.39 -6.27
CA LYS A 298 -12.82 8.41 -5.28
C LYS A 298 -11.37 8.22 -4.79
N LEU A 299 -10.98 6.99 -4.51
CA LEU A 299 -9.60 6.68 -4.10
C LEU A 299 -8.62 6.92 -5.24
N ASP A 300 -8.97 6.56 -6.48
CA ASP A 300 -8.16 6.87 -7.66
C ASP A 300 -7.93 8.37 -7.81
N LEU A 301 -8.99 9.18 -7.70
CA LEU A 301 -8.88 10.64 -7.76
C LEU A 301 -8.00 11.19 -6.64
N ALA A 302 -8.17 10.71 -5.41
CA ALA A 302 -7.33 11.12 -4.28
C ALA A 302 -5.85 10.79 -4.51
N ILE A 303 -5.54 9.62 -5.10
CA ILE A 303 -4.17 9.22 -5.45
C ILE A 303 -3.59 10.11 -6.54
N ILE A 304 -4.37 10.43 -7.58
CA ILE A 304 -3.95 11.32 -8.67
C ILE A 304 -3.62 12.72 -8.09
N LEU A 305 -4.50 13.30 -7.29
CA LEU A 305 -4.28 14.60 -6.65
C LEU A 305 -3.04 14.59 -5.73
N ALA A 306 -2.87 13.52 -4.93
CA ALA A 306 -1.68 13.35 -4.09
C ALA A 306 -0.40 13.23 -4.94
N THR A 307 -0.47 12.59 -6.10
CA THR A 307 0.67 12.45 -7.04
C THR A 307 1.09 13.82 -7.58
N PHE A 308 0.15 14.68 -7.96
CA PHE A 308 0.46 16.05 -8.37
C PHE A 308 1.16 16.84 -7.28
N ASN A 309 0.70 16.74 -6.02
CA ASN A 309 1.36 17.38 -4.89
C ASN A 309 2.78 16.86 -4.69
N VAL A 310 3.02 15.56 -4.85
CA VAL A 310 4.36 14.97 -4.76
C VAL A 310 5.28 15.49 -5.88
N ILE A 311 4.78 15.59 -7.11
CA ILE A 311 5.57 16.08 -8.27
C ILE A 311 5.89 17.58 -8.13
N LEU A 312 4.90 18.41 -7.77
CA LEU A 312 5.06 19.86 -7.72
C LEU A 312 5.87 20.33 -6.51
N PHE A 313 5.67 19.72 -5.35
CA PHE A 313 6.27 20.18 -4.09
C PHE A 313 7.42 19.32 -3.60
N GLY A 314 7.80 18.28 -4.33
CA GLY A 314 8.90 17.38 -3.97
C GLY A 314 8.69 16.61 -2.66
N ARG A 315 7.50 16.63 -2.08
CA ARG A 315 7.15 15.91 -0.86
C ARG A 315 6.91 14.45 -1.21
N GLY A 316 7.98 13.67 -1.25
CA GLY A 316 7.94 12.24 -1.59
C GLY A 316 9.01 11.78 -2.58
N ALA A 317 9.78 12.70 -3.15
CA ALA A 317 11.00 12.40 -3.90
C ALA A 317 12.20 12.68 -2.99
N LYS A 318 12.52 11.75 -2.09
CA LYS A 318 13.82 11.70 -1.40
C LYS A 318 14.46 10.37 -1.70
#